data_f5aeb077ce73be83970dee5319d72675
#
_entry.id   f5aeb077ce73be83970dee5319d72675
#
_cell.length_a   1.000
_cell.length_b   1.000
_cell.length_c   1.000
_cell.angle_alpha   90.00
_cell.angle_beta   90.00
_cell.angle_gamma   90.00
#
_symmetry.space_group_name_H-M   'P 1'
#
loop_
_entity.id
_entity.type
_entity.pdbx_description
1 polymer ?
#
loop_
_entity_poly.entity_id
_entity_poly.type
_entity_poly.pdbx_seq_one_letter_code
_entity_poly.pdbx_strand_id
1 'polypeptide(L)'
;MHVTLASGQKNAVITAIKNTTVIITGGPGTGKTTTLKVLMLTMDYLCDRLGRERLNKTLAAPTGMAAKRMKEATGMDASTIHRLLEFTPYAGGDIRAKNEDDPIVTDMLIIDESSMLDIDLFALLMHAVQDETELIFLGDIDQLPSVGPGDVLHDIIDSEVIAVARLTQTYRQGAQSPILANAKKINSGDTNLIFDKPEEFRFIEIPDSDSDPECNQMLEMARQVFFEEFLLCGADINKIQVLLPMRKKTMVSVDNINPELQDTVNACLSHKNEMSYGMTRFRKGDKVMQLTNNYEKWAFNGDVGIVIEIAPTSGKLLVNFGGDENVEYAKEELEQLRHSYATTIHKSQGSEYQTVIMVLTNQHKLMLQRNLLYTGLTRAKKKAIIIGDKDALNFGIENVSNRSRNSDLKGKLQKYAK
;
A
#
# COMPACT_ATOMS: atom_id res chain seq x y z
N MET A 1 7.32 -21.67 -18.55
CA MET A 1 7.58 -21.32 -17.14
C MET A 1 7.13 -22.51 -16.30
N HIS A 2 8.03 -23.23 -15.63
CA HIS A 2 7.64 -24.29 -14.71
C HIS A 2 7.41 -23.68 -13.32
N VAL A 3 6.16 -23.37 -13.00
CA VAL A 3 5.77 -22.91 -11.65
C VAL A 3 5.04 -24.05 -10.96
N THR A 4 5.60 -24.51 -9.85
CA THR A 4 4.91 -25.51 -9.01
C THR A 4 4.06 -24.75 -7.98
N LEU A 5 2.76 -24.81 -8.13
CA LEU A 5 1.82 -24.26 -7.16
C LEU A 5 1.69 -25.16 -5.92
N ALA A 6 1.63 -24.53 -4.77
CA ALA A 6 1.24 -25.20 -3.53
C ALA A 6 -0.25 -25.56 -3.50
N SER A 7 -0.63 -26.42 -2.55
CA SER A 7 -2.01 -26.90 -2.42
C SER A 7 -3.02 -25.75 -2.29
N GLY A 8 -2.74 -24.75 -1.43
CA GLY A 8 -3.61 -23.58 -1.26
C GLY A 8 -3.74 -22.73 -2.52
N GLN A 9 -2.63 -22.54 -3.26
CA GLN A 9 -2.64 -21.80 -4.53
C GLN A 9 -3.40 -22.56 -5.62
N LYS A 10 -3.21 -23.88 -5.71
CA LYS A 10 -4.00 -24.74 -6.63
C LYS A 10 -5.49 -24.64 -6.32
N ASN A 11 -5.85 -24.72 -5.03
CA ASN A 11 -7.24 -24.61 -4.60
C ASN A 11 -7.82 -23.24 -4.97
N ALA A 12 -7.06 -22.16 -4.81
CA ALA A 12 -7.51 -20.81 -5.18
C ALA A 12 -7.80 -20.70 -6.69
N VAL A 13 -6.92 -21.26 -7.55
CA VAL A 13 -7.16 -21.30 -9.00
C VAL A 13 -8.43 -22.12 -9.31
N ILE A 14 -8.59 -23.30 -8.70
CA ILE A 14 -9.78 -24.14 -8.92
C ILE A 14 -11.05 -23.44 -8.44
N THR A 15 -11.00 -22.77 -7.30
CA THR A 15 -12.15 -22.00 -6.76
C THR A 15 -12.54 -20.88 -7.70
N ALA A 16 -11.56 -20.14 -8.24
CA ALA A 16 -11.82 -19.06 -9.19
C ALA A 16 -12.43 -19.55 -10.51
N ILE A 17 -11.99 -20.69 -11.03
CA ILE A 17 -12.57 -21.28 -12.25
C ILE A 17 -14.02 -21.74 -12.05
N LYS A 18 -14.41 -22.07 -10.83
CA LYS A 18 -15.74 -22.64 -10.52
C LYS A 18 -16.79 -21.59 -10.12
N ASN A 19 -16.39 -20.37 -9.84
CA ASN A 19 -17.27 -19.32 -9.32
C ASN A 19 -17.08 -18.03 -10.11
N THR A 20 -18.16 -17.35 -10.42
CA THR A 20 -18.15 -16.06 -11.11
C THR A 20 -17.56 -14.93 -10.23
N THR A 21 -17.72 -15.06 -8.92
CA THR A 21 -17.12 -14.12 -7.97
C THR A 21 -16.31 -14.86 -6.92
N VAL A 22 -15.05 -14.47 -6.72
CA VAL A 22 -14.16 -15.10 -5.74
C VAL A 22 -13.27 -14.09 -5.03
N ILE A 23 -12.99 -14.35 -3.76
CA ILE A 23 -11.99 -13.65 -2.98
C ILE A 23 -10.78 -14.56 -2.78
N ILE A 24 -9.60 -14.06 -3.12
CA ILE A 24 -8.31 -14.71 -2.81
C ILE A 24 -7.61 -13.87 -1.76
N THR A 25 -7.63 -14.32 -0.51
CA THR A 25 -7.02 -13.60 0.60
C THR A 25 -5.81 -14.32 1.15
N GLY A 26 -4.83 -13.54 1.62
CA GLY A 26 -3.64 -14.08 2.26
C GLY A 26 -2.62 -13.00 2.56
N GLY A 27 -1.80 -13.24 3.57
CA GLY A 27 -0.75 -12.33 3.99
C GLY A 27 0.34 -12.11 2.94
N PRO A 28 1.35 -11.28 3.26
CA PRO A 28 2.46 -11.01 2.38
C PRO A 28 3.27 -12.29 2.11
N GLY A 29 3.77 -12.42 0.88
CA GLY A 29 4.59 -13.55 0.49
C GLY A 29 3.84 -14.88 0.33
N THR A 30 2.51 -14.91 0.42
CA THR A 30 1.71 -16.12 0.16
C THR A 30 1.55 -16.43 -1.33
N GLY A 31 2.03 -15.53 -2.19
CA GLY A 31 2.02 -15.71 -3.63
C GLY A 31 0.68 -15.38 -4.29
N LYS A 32 -0.08 -14.41 -3.75
CA LYS A 32 -1.32 -13.91 -4.39
C LYS A 32 -1.10 -13.57 -5.87
N THR A 33 -0.09 -12.77 -6.18
CA THR A 33 0.23 -12.36 -7.56
C THR A 33 0.66 -13.54 -8.44
N THR A 34 1.40 -14.49 -7.89
CA THR A 34 1.77 -15.73 -8.62
C THR A 34 0.51 -16.56 -8.91
N THR A 35 -0.37 -16.69 -7.93
CA THR A 35 -1.65 -17.41 -8.08
C THR A 35 -2.52 -16.75 -9.15
N LEU A 36 -2.60 -15.41 -9.15
CA LEU A 36 -3.31 -14.64 -10.17
C LEU A 36 -2.74 -14.90 -11.57
N LYS A 37 -1.41 -14.81 -11.71
CA LYS A 37 -0.76 -15.07 -13.01
C LYS A 37 -1.06 -16.47 -13.55
N VAL A 38 -1.00 -17.48 -12.70
CA VAL A 38 -1.33 -18.85 -13.08
C VAL A 38 -2.80 -18.98 -13.40
N LEU A 39 -3.69 -18.34 -12.67
CA LEU A 39 -5.13 -18.32 -12.96
C LEU A 39 -5.40 -17.77 -14.36
N MET A 40 -4.87 -16.59 -14.69
CA MET A 40 -5.04 -15.98 -16.02
C MET A 40 -4.54 -16.90 -17.15
N LEU A 41 -3.35 -17.49 -16.98
CA LEU A 41 -2.80 -18.44 -17.95
C LEU A 41 -3.67 -19.72 -18.07
N THR A 42 -4.25 -20.17 -16.96
CA THR A 42 -5.14 -21.35 -16.95
C THR A 42 -6.44 -21.04 -17.69
N MET A 43 -7.01 -19.85 -17.48
CA MET A 43 -8.22 -19.42 -18.20
C MET A 43 -7.96 -19.33 -19.71
N ASP A 44 -6.83 -18.73 -20.13
CA ASP A 44 -6.46 -18.69 -21.55
C ASP A 44 -6.30 -20.10 -22.15
N TYR A 45 -5.63 -21.00 -21.44
CA TYR A 45 -5.48 -22.39 -21.85
C TYR A 45 -6.82 -23.11 -21.98
N LEU A 46 -7.74 -22.87 -21.06
CA LEU A 46 -9.09 -23.48 -21.12
C LEU A 46 -9.88 -22.93 -22.30
N CYS A 47 -9.85 -21.63 -22.57
CA CYS A 47 -10.49 -21.03 -23.75
C CYS A 47 -9.93 -21.65 -25.04
N ASP A 48 -8.60 -21.72 -25.18
CA ASP A 48 -7.95 -22.31 -26.34
C ASP A 48 -8.34 -23.80 -26.54
N ARG A 49 -8.40 -24.58 -25.43
CA ARG A 49 -8.81 -26.00 -25.47
C ARG A 49 -10.27 -26.22 -25.83
N LEU A 50 -11.14 -25.28 -25.50
CA LEU A 50 -12.57 -25.32 -25.78
C LEU A 50 -12.94 -24.67 -27.12
N GLY A 51 -11.94 -24.14 -27.87
CA GLY A 51 -12.17 -23.41 -29.12
C GLY A 51 -12.97 -22.11 -28.91
N ARG A 52 -12.83 -21.46 -27.74
CA ARG A 52 -13.46 -20.18 -27.41
C ARG A 52 -12.47 -19.05 -27.52
N GLU A 53 -12.95 -17.84 -27.74
CA GLU A 53 -12.14 -16.65 -27.64
C GLU A 53 -11.61 -16.47 -26.20
N ARG A 54 -10.40 -15.92 -26.07
CA ARG A 54 -9.82 -15.64 -24.76
C ARG A 54 -10.58 -14.49 -24.10
N LEU A 55 -10.75 -14.59 -22.79
CA LEU A 55 -11.43 -13.57 -22.00
C LEU A 55 -10.68 -12.23 -22.06
N ASN A 56 -11.43 -11.15 -22.26
CA ASN A 56 -10.95 -9.81 -22.02
C ASN A 56 -10.80 -9.59 -20.51
N LYS A 57 -9.55 -9.36 -20.05
CA LYS A 57 -9.22 -9.25 -18.63
C LYS A 57 -8.82 -7.82 -18.30
N THR A 58 -9.49 -7.23 -17.33
CA THR A 58 -9.18 -5.90 -16.81
C THR A 58 -8.61 -6.01 -15.41
N LEU A 59 -7.46 -5.36 -15.18
CA LEU A 59 -6.75 -5.36 -13.91
C LEU A 59 -6.83 -3.97 -13.27
N ALA A 60 -7.24 -3.89 -12.01
CA ALA A 60 -7.33 -2.63 -11.30
C ALA A 60 -6.93 -2.76 -9.82
N ALA A 61 -6.58 -1.62 -9.22
CA ALA A 61 -6.26 -1.53 -7.80
C ALA A 61 -6.71 -0.17 -7.22
N PRO A 62 -6.89 -0.03 -5.91
CA PRO A 62 -7.28 1.24 -5.30
C PRO A 62 -6.25 2.36 -5.45
N THR A 63 -4.95 2.03 -5.58
CA THR A 63 -3.84 3.00 -5.66
C THR A 63 -3.00 2.80 -6.91
N GLY A 64 -2.37 3.90 -7.40
CA GLY A 64 -1.46 3.87 -8.55
C GLY A 64 -0.27 2.93 -8.33
N MET A 65 0.29 2.93 -7.12
CA MET A 65 1.42 2.06 -6.79
C MET A 65 1.05 0.57 -6.83
N ALA A 66 -0.13 0.20 -6.35
CA ALA A 66 -0.63 -1.17 -6.43
C ALA A 66 -0.90 -1.59 -7.89
N ALA A 67 -1.51 -0.71 -8.69
CA ALA A 67 -1.74 -0.94 -10.11
C ALA A 67 -0.41 -1.14 -10.89
N LYS A 68 0.60 -0.29 -10.62
CA LYS A 68 1.93 -0.41 -11.21
C LYS A 68 2.56 -1.77 -10.89
N ARG A 69 2.51 -2.20 -9.64
CA ARG A 69 3.01 -3.51 -9.21
C ARG A 69 2.28 -4.66 -9.89
N MET A 70 0.96 -4.54 -10.02
CA MET A 70 0.14 -5.52 -10.70
C MET A 70 0.56 -5.66 -12.17
N LYS A 71 0.81 -4.53 -12.86
CA LYS A 71 1.37 -4.51 -14.22
C LYS A 71 2.76 -5.16 -14.29
N GLU A 72 3.70 -4.78 -13.41
CA GLU A 72 5.05 -5.36 -13.36
C GLU A 72 5.02 -6.88 -13.13
N ALA A 73 4.13 -7.34 -12.28
CA ALA A 73 4.06 -8.76 -11.91
C ALA A 73 3.35 -9.61 -12.95
N THR A 74 2.31 -9.10 -13.60
CA THR A 74 1.50 -9.86 -14.57
C THR A 74 1.98 -9.69 -16.00
N GLY A 75 2.59 -8.55 -16.32
CA GLY A 75 2.93 -8.12 -17.67
C GLY A 75 1.72 -7.56 -18.46
N MET A 76 0.57 -7.40 -17.81
CA MET A 76 -0.64 -6.81 -18.39
C MET A 76 -0.82 -5.38 -17.86
N ASP A 77 -1.48 -4.53 -18.64
CA ASP A 77 -1.83 -3.20 -18.17
C ASP A 77 -2.80 -3.28 -17.00
N ALA A 78 -2.55 -2.43 -16.01
CA ALA A 78 -3.38 -2.28 -14.83
C ALA A 78 -3.59 -0.79 -14.53
N SER A 79 -4.74 -0.42 -14.01
CA SER A 79 -5.08 0.97 -13.70
C SER A 79 -5.61 1.12 -12.28
N THR A 80 -5.76 2.36 -11.82
CA THR A 80 -6.54 2.57 -10.60
C THR A 80 -8.02 2.38 -10.87
N ILE A 81 -8.78 1.98 -9.84
CA ILE A 81 -10.24 1.84 -9.96
C ILE A 81 -10.87 3.17 -10.39
N HIS A 82 -10.40 4.30 -9.84
CA HIS A 82 -10.87 5.62 -10.25
C HIS A 82 -10.67 5.90 -11.76
N ARG A 83 -9.51 5.48 -12.29
CA ARG A 83 -9.22 5.60 -13.73
C ARG A 83 -10.10 4.65 -14.56
N LEU A 84 -10.28 3.42 -14.09
CA LEU A 84 -11.14 2.44 -14.76
C LEU A 84 -12.58 2.92 -14.85
N LEU A 85 -13.07 3.61 -13.81
CA LEU A 85 -14.39 4.22 -13.75
C LEU A 85 -14.48 5.55 -14.53
N GLU A 86 -13.39 6.04 -15.12
CA GLU A 86 -13.33 7.36 -15.76
C GLU A 86 -13.83 8.49 -14.83
N PHE A 87 -13.49 8.37 -13.55
CA PHE A 87 -13.94 9.25 -12.49
C PHE A 87 -13.51 10.69 -12.75
N THR A 88 -14.46 11.57 -13.01
CA THR A 88 -14.21 12.99 -13.26
C THR A 88 -15.09 13.84 -12.33
N PRO A 89 -14.48 14.65 -11.42
CA PRO A 89 -15.25 15.59 -10.62
C PRO A 89 -15.83 16.70 -11.50
N TYR A 90 -17.13 16.94 -11.44
CA TYR A 90 -17.77 18.03 -12.12
C TYR A 90 -17.80 19.32 -11.28
N ALA A 91 -17.76 20.47 -11.94
CA ALA A 91 -18.02 21.75 -11.31
C ALA A 91 -19.48 21.78 -10.83
N GLY A 92 -19.71 21.58 -9.53
CA GLY A 92 -21.05 21.48 -8.92
C GLY A 92 -21.20 20.35 -7.90
N GLY A 93 -20.16 19.49 -7.76
CA GLY A 93 -20.14 18.41 -6.78
C GLY A 93 -20.66 17.07 -7.30
N ASP A 94 -21.20 17.02 -8.52
CA ASP A 94 -21.58 15.78 -9.16
C ASP A 94 -20.34 15.02 -9.68
N ILE A 95 -20.37 13.70 -9.58
CA ILE A 95 -19.30 12.82 -10.05
C ILE A 95 -19.82 12.13 -11.30
N ARG A 96 -19.09 12.26 -12.41
CA ARG A 96 -19.29 11.38 -13.55
C ARG A 96 -18.36 10.18 -13.39
N ALA A 97 -18.94 9.00 -13.45
CA ALA A 97 -18.23 7.72 -13.47
C ALA A 97 -19.01 6.76 -14.39
N LYS A 98 -18.33 5.73 -14.86
CA LYS A 98 -19.00 4.59 -15.51
C LYS A 98 -20.08 4.02 -14.61
N ASN A 99 -21.17 3.55 -15.21
CA ASN A 99 -22.36 3.04 -14.52
C ASN A 99 -23.08 2.00 -15.39
N GLU A 100 -24.30 1.65 -15.05
CA GLU A 100 -25.12 0.66 -15.77
C GLU A 100 -25.41 1.05 -17.23
N ASP A 101 -25.49 2.35 -17.55
CA ASP A 101 -25.72 2.85 -18.91
C ASP A 101 -24.41 2.94 -19.73
N ASP A 102 -23.25 3.03 -19.07
CA ASP A 102 -21.91 3.05 -19.66
C ASP A 102 -21.00 2.12 -18.85
N PRO A 103 -21.16 0.79 -18.98
CA PRO A 103 -20.46 -0.16 -18.13
C PRO A 103 -18.98 -0.36 -18.52
N ILE A 104 -18.25 -1.02 -17.63
CA ILE A 104 -16.92 -1.54 -17.91
C ILE A 104 -17.06 -2.77 -18.82
N VAL A 105 -16.53 -2.67 -20.04
CA VAL A 105 -16.57 -3.77 -21.01
C VAL A 105 -15.41 -4.71 -20.75
N THR A 106 -15.67 -5.78 -20.01
CA THR A 106 -14.67 -6.81 -19.68
C THR A 106 -15.36 -8.13 -19.32
N ASP A 107 -14.73 -9.25 -19.67
CA ASP A 107 -15.25 -10.58 -19.26
C ASP A 107 -14.80 -10.94 -17.84
N MET A 108 -13.61 -10.45 -17.41
CA MET A 108 -13.05 -10.73 -16.10
C MET A 108 -12.42 -9.45 -15.51
N LEU A 109 -12.89 -9.04 -14.35
CA LEU A 109 -12.37 -7.91 -13.60
C LEU A 109 -11.62 -8.39 -12.36
N ILE A 110 -10.35 -8.00 -12.27
CA ILE A 110 -9.45 -8.40 -11.19
C ILE A 110 -9.06 -7.17 -10.38
N ILE A 111 -9.38 -7.18 -9.10
CA ILE A 111 -9.11 -6.09 -8.15
C ILE A 111 -8.08 -6.56 -7.13
N ASP A 112 -6.88 -5.96 -7.15
CA ASP A 112 -5.87 -6.21 -6.11
C ASP A 112 -5.94 -5.15 -4.98
N GLU A 113 -5.33 -5.45 -3.83
CA GLU A 113 -5.35 -4.65 -2.60
C GLU A 113 -6.78 -4.28 -2.16
N SER A 114 -7.71 -5.25 -2.27
CA SER A 114 -9.15 -5.04 -1.97
C SER A 114 -9.44 -4.66 -0.52
N SER A 115 -8.51 -4.85 0.42
CA SER A 115 -8.61 -4.35 1.80
C SER A 115 -8.72 -2.82 1.88
N MET A 116 -8.27 -2.11 0.83
CA MET A 116 -8.34 -0.65 0.75
C MET A 116 -9.64 -0.11 0.13
N LEU A 117 -10.55 -0.98 -0.32
CA LEU A 117 -11.84 -0.55 -0.87
C LEU A 117 -12.75 -0.04 0.24
N ASP A 118 -13.20 1.20 0.13
CA ASP A 118 -14.31 1.70 0.93
C ASP A 118 -15.66 1.40 0.26
N ILE A 119 -16.75 1.59 1.02
CA ILE A 119 -18.08 1.22 0.55
C ILE A 119 -18.55 2.09 -0.62
N ASP A 120 -18.13 3.33 -0.69
CA ASP A 120 -18.55 4.26 -1.74
C ASP A 120 -17.89 3.89 -3.08
N LEU A 121 -16.57 3.66 -3.06
CA LEU A 121 -15.83 3.22 -4.25
C LEU A 121 -16.29 1.82 -4.71
N PHE A 122 -16.58 0.93 -3.77
CA PHE A 122 -17.11 -0.39 -4.07
C PHE A 122 -18.48 -0.31 -4.72
N ALA A 123 -19.39 0.55 -4.21
CA ALA A 123 -20.71 0.74 -4.80
C ALA A 123 -20.61 1.27 -6.23
N LEU A 124 -19.80 2.32 -6.47
CA LEU A 124 -19.58 2.86 -7.81
C LEU A 124 -19.02 1.79 -8.77
N LEU A 125 -18.09 0.97 -8.30
CA LEU A 125 -17.53 -0.11 -9.10
C LEU A 125 -18.60 -1.14 -9.47
N MET A 126 -19.43 -1.56 -8.50
CA MET A 126 -20.48 -2.56 -8.75
C MET A 126 -21.57 -2.04 -9.71
N HIS A 127 -21.90 -0.74 -9.69
CA HIS A 127 -22.81 -0.14 -10.65
C HIS A 127 -22.27 -0.09 -12.10
N ALA A 128 -20.96 -0.17 -12.25
CA ALA A 128 -20.30 -0.15 -13.57
C ALA A 128 -19.95 -1.54 -14.11
N VAL A 129 -20.10 -2.59 -13.32
CA VAL A 129 -19.81 -3.97 -13.70
C VAL A 129 -21.06 -4.65 -14.26
N GLN A 130 -20.91 -5.38 -15.37
CA GLN A 130 -22.00 -6.16 -15.98
C GLN A 130 -22.22 -7.49 -15.23
N ASP A 131 -23.44 -7.99 -15.24
CA ASP A 131 -23.84 -9.20 -14.50
C ASP A 131 -23.04 -10.45 -14.90
N GLU A 132 -22.59 -10.54 -16.15
CA GLU A 132 -21.83 -11.68 -16.68
C GLU A 132 -20.32 -11.60 -16.39
N THR A 133 -19.83 -10.50 -15.84
CA THR A 133 -18.41 -10.29 -15.57
C THR A 133 -17.94 -11.18 -14.42
N GLU A 134 -16.88 -11.94 -14.64
CA GLU A 134 -16.18 -12.67 -13.57
C GLU A 134 -15.42 -11.70 -12.67
N LEU A 135 -15.63 -11.76 -11.34
CA LEU A 135 -15.03 -10.86 -10.37
C LEU A 135 -14.00 -11.57 -9.49
N ILE A 136 -12.77 -11.08 -9.46
CA ILE A 136 -11.72 -11.62 -8.61
C ILE A 136 -11.16 -10.52 -7.72
N PHE A 137 -11.36 -10.66 -6.42
CA PHE A 137 -10.81 -9.76 -5.41
C PHE A 137 -9.59 -10.40 -4.74
N LEU A 138 -8.45 -9.70 -4.81
CA LEU A 138 -7.25 -10.09 -4.06
C LEU A 138 -7.02 -9.10 -2.93
N GLY A 139 -6.70 -9.60 -1.76
CA GLY A 139 -6.44 -8.72 -0.61
C GLY A 139 -5.82 -9.47 0.56
N ASP A 140 -5.52 -8.71 1.60
CA ASP A 140 -5.05 -9.25 2.87
C ASP A 140 -5.98 -8.73 3.97
N ILE A 141 -6.79 -9.62 4.53
CA ILE A 141 -7.80 -9.30 5.56
C ILE A 141 -7.17 -8.76 6.86
N ASP A 142 -5.90 -9.06 7.09
CA ASP A 142 -5.20 -8.67 8.33
C ASP A 142 -4.55 -7.28 8.23
N GLN A 143 -4.47 -6.69 7.03
CA GLN A 143 -3.99 -5.33 6.83
C GLN A 143 -4.99 -4.27 7.32
N LEU A 144 -4.53 -3.01 7.29
CA LEU A 144 -5.40 -1.87 7.55
C LEU A 144 -6.56 -1.86 6.54
N PRO A 145 -7.78 -1.64 7.01
CA PRO A 145 -8.92 -1.41 6.13
C PRO A 145 -8.81 -0.07 5.39
N SER A 146 -9.76 0.21 4.50
CA SER A 146 -9.87 1.49 3.80
C SER A 146 -9.85 2.70 4.75
N VAL A 147 -9.41 3.86 4.29
CA VAL A 147 -9.53 5.12 5.04
C VAL A 147 -10.98 5.61 5.02
N GLY A 148 -11.68 5.41 3.90
CA GLY A 148 -13.10 5.71 3.75
C GLY A 148 -14.02 4.78 4.56
N PRO A 149 -15.34 5.00 4.52
CA PRO A 149 -16.31 4.25 5.31
C PRO A 149 -16.43 2.77 4.87
N GLY A 150 -16.86 1.92 5.79
CA GLY A 150 -17.08 0.49 5.58
C GLY A 150 -15.82 -0.36 5.72
N ASP A 151 -15.99 -1.66 5.63
CA ASP A 151 -14.92 -2.68 5.63
C ASP A 151 -15.31 -3.80 4.64
N VAL A 152 -15.27 -3.42 3.35
CA VAL A 152 -15.83 -4.20 2.25
C VAL A 152 -15.30 -5.64 2.23
N LEU A 153 -13.98 -5.80 2.31
CA LEU A 153 -13.36 -7.14 2.22
C LEU A 153 -13.79 -8.05 3.38
N HIS A 154 -13.84 -7.53 4.61
CA HIS A 154 -14.31 -8.28 5.77
C HIS A 154 -15.80 -8.61 5.65
N ASP A 155 -16.63 -7.63 5.30
CA ASP A 155 -18.08 -7.82 5.16
C ASP A 155 -18.42 -8.89 4.13
N ILE A 156 -17.74 -8.90 2.98
CA ILE A 156 -17.96 -9.91 1.94
C ILE A 156 -17.53 -11.30 2.44
N ILE A 157 -16.35 -11.41 3.07
CA ILE A 157 -15.85 -12.68 3.61
C ILE A 157 -16.76 -13.19 4.71
N ASP A 158 -17.18 -12.33 5.62
CA ASP A 158 -18.04 -12.68 6.76
C ASP A 158 -19.49 -12.94 6.37
N SER A 159 -19.90 -12.54 5.16
CA SER A 159 -21.23 -12.88 4.63
C SER A 159 -21.37 -14.37 4.34
N GLU A 160 -20.26 -15.06 4.08
CA GLU A 160 -20.20 -16.47 3.66
C GLU A 160 -20.96 -16.77 2.34
N VAL A 161 -21.33 -15.72 1.59
CA VAL A 161 -22.08 -15.83 0.32
C VAL A 161 -21.12 -16.03 -0.85
N ILE A 162 -19.97 -15.36 -0.80
CA ILE A 162 -18.98 -15.38 -1.89
C ILE A 162 -17.89 -16.41 -1.59
N ALA A 163 -17.45 -17.14 -2.61
CA ALA A 163 -16.39 -18.13 -2.48
C ALA A 163 -15.07 -17.49 -2.05
N VAL A 164 -14.42 -18.03 -1.02
CA VAL A 164 -13.16 -17.50 -0.45
C VAL A 164 -12.06 -18.55 -0.52
N ALA A 165 -10.95 -18.22 -1.16
CA ALA A 165 -9.73 -19.00 -1.15
C ALA A 165 -8.68 -18.33 -0.23
N ARG A 166 -8.27 -19.03 0.84
CA ARG A 166 -7.29 -18.52 1.81
C ARG A 166 -5.89 -19.08 1.52
N LEU A 167 -4.93 -18.21 1.26
CA LEU A 167 -3.51 -18.56 1.08
C LEU A 167 -2.78 -18.46 2.41
N THR A 168 -2.49 -19.59 3.03
CA THR A 168 -1.87 -19.63 4.38
C THR A 168 -0.38 -19.93 4.36
N GLN A 169 0.13 -20.51 3.26
CA GLN A 169 1.55 -20.85 3.11
C GLN A 169 2.34 -19.65 2.55
N THR A 170 3.48 -19.34 3.15
CA THR A 170 4.35 -18.22 2.75
C THR A 170 5.55 -18.75 1.96
N TYR A 171 5.88 -18.09 0.85
CA TYR A 171 6.98 -18.46 -0.07
C TYR A 171 8.07 -17.40 -0.14
N ARG A 172 7.86 -16.26 0.49
CA ARG A 172 8.83 -15.16 0.54
C ARG A 172 9.97 -15.55 1.48
N GLN A 173 11.20 -15.61 0.98
CA GLN A 173 12.47 -15.79 1.74
C GLN A 173 12.52 -16.99 2.71
N GLY A 174 11.99 -18.16 2.32
CA GLY A 174 12.00 -19.35 3.18
C GLY A 174 11.01 -19.22 4.36
N ALA A 175 10.55 -20.35 4.86
CA ALA A 175 9.61 -20.43 5.99
C ALA A 175 10.18 -19.89 7.34
N GLN A 176 11.39 -19.33 7.35
CA GLN A 176 12.16 -18.89 8.53
C GLN A 176 12.47 -17.39 8.58
N SER A 177 11.80 -16.54 7.76
CA SER A 177 12.00 -15.09 7.88
C SER A 177 11.41 -14.56 9.19
N PRO A 178 12.22 -13.90 10.06
CA PRO A 178 11.73 -13.31 11.30
C PRO A 178 10.70 -12.21 11.06
N ILE A 179 10.74 -11.53 9.91
CA ILE A 179 9.72 -10.53 9.54
C ILE A 179 8.34 -11.18 9.45
N LEU A 180 8.23 -12.30 8.74
CA LEU A 180 6.94 -12.99 8.57
C LEU A 180 6.50 -13.70 9.85
N ALA A 181 7.45 -14.28 10.62
CA ALA A 181 7.16 -14.87 11.90
C ALA A 181 6.61 -13.83 12.89
N ASN A 182 7.26 -12.67 12.98
CA ASN A 182 6.81 -11.58 13.84
C ASN A 182 5.51 -10.93 13.34
N ALA A 183 5.29 -10.81 12.03
CA ALA A 183 4.01 -10.36 11.50
C ALA A 183 2.84 -11.28 11.92
N LYS A 184 3.04 -12.62 11.91
CA LYS A 184 2.05 -13.56 12.43
C LYS A 184 1.82 -13.42 13.94
N LYS A 185 2.90 -13.24 14.72
CA LYS A 185 2.82 -12.99 16.16
C LYS A 185 2.03 -11.71 16.46
N ILE A 186 2.36 -10.60 15.79
CA ILE A 186 1.62 -9.36 15.89
C ILE A 186 0.15 -9.60 15.57
N ASN A 187 -0.16 -10.29 14.48
CA ASN A 187 -1.54 -10.55 14.07
C ASN A 187 -2.32 -11.41 15.07
N SER A 188 -1.65 -12.33 15.78
CA SER A 188 -2.25 -13.13 16.85
C SER A 188 -2.29 -12.43 18.22
N GLY A 189 -1.69 -11.24 18.36
CA GLY A 189 -1.59 -10.51 19.63
C GLY A 189 -0.48 -11.02 20.56
N ASP A 190 0.48 -11.79 20.01
CA ASP A 190 1.63 -12.27 20.78
C ASP A 190 2.74 -11.22 20.79
N THR A 191 3.03 -10.66 21.95
CA THR A 191 4.07 -9.65 22.18
C THR A 191 5.48 -10.21 22.24
N ASN A 192 5.64 -11.55 22.30
CA ASN A 192 6.95 -12.21 22.37
C ASN A 192 7.57 -12.30 20.95
N LEU A 193 8.04 -11.18 20.43
CA LEU A 193 8.67 -11.12 19.12
C LEU A 193 10.03 -11.84 19.10
N ILE A 194 10.44 -12.28 17.90
CA ILE A 194 11.67 -13.05 17.65
C ILE A 194 12.75 -12.08 17.13
N PHE A 195 13.92 -12.07 17.76
CA PHE A 195 15.06 -11.21 17.43
C PHE A 195 16.36 -12.00 17.18
N ASP A 196 16.23 -13.23 16.72
CA ASP A 196 17.35 -14.18 16.50
C ASP A 196 18.21 -13.82 15.27
N LYS A 197 17.68 -13.00 14.36
CA LYS A 197 18.37 -12.53 13.15
C LYS A 197 18.30 -11.01 13.04
N PRO A 198 19.16 -10.28 13.78
CA PRO A 198 19.10 -8.81 13.81
C PRO A 198 19.43 -8.15 12.46
N GLU A 199 20.03 -8.89 11.52
CA GLU A 199 20.25 -8.43 10.14
C GLU A 199 18.96 -8.39 9.31
N GLU A 200 17.92 -9.16 9.69
CA GLU A 200 16.61 -9.17 9.04
C GLU A 200 15.53 -8.45 9.84
N PHE A 201 15.56 -8.60 11.20
CA PHE A 201 14.58 -7.97 12.09
C PHE A 201 15.23 -7.50 13.38
N ARG A 202 15.12 -6.19 13.68
CA ARG A 202 15.75 -5.57 14.85
C ARG A 202 14.76 -4.64 15.56
N PHE A 203 14.78 -4.66 16.89
CA PHE A 203 14.15 -3.66 17.74
C PHE A 203 15.23 -2.82 18.43
N ILE A 204 15.14 -1.51 18.34
CA ILE A 204 15.97 -0.55 19.04
C ILE A 204 15.07 0.13 20.07
N GLU A 205 15.22 -0.26 21.31
CA GLU A 205 14.44 0.28 22.41
C GLU A 205 14.95 1.66 22.78
N ILE A 206 14.06 2.63 22.76
CA ILE A 206 14.26 3.98 23.28
C ILE A 206 13.06 4.26 24.17
N PRO A 207 13.27 4.31 25.51
CA PRO A 207 12.19 4.63 26.44
C PRO A 207 11.58 6.01 26.11
N ASP A 208 10.26 6.09 26.17
CA ASP A 208 9.52 7.31 25.86
C ASP A 208 8.80 7.80 27.12
N SER A 209 9.25 8.92 27.66
CA SER A 209 8.62 9.57 28.81
C SER A 209 7.79 10.79 28.42
N ASP A 210 7.45 10.96 27.14
CA ASP A 210 6.78 12.16 26.60
C ASP A 210 7.58 13.46 26.78
N SER A 211 8.88 13.37 27.13
CA SER A 211 9.76 14.52 27.25
C SER A 211 10.43 14.90 25.94
N ASP A 212 10.69 16.18 25.72
CA ASP A 212 11.37 16.70 24.53
C ASP A 212 12.75 16.05 24.27
N PRO A 213 13.61 15.79 25.30
CA PRO A 213 14.90 15.16 25.05
C PRO A 213 14.81 13.75 24.47
N GLU A 214 13.85 12.95 24.90
CA GLU A 214 13.69 11.54 24.44
C GLU A 214 13.07 11.46 23.05
N CYS A 215 12.12 12.35 22.75
CA CYS A 215 11.60 12.49 21.40
C CYS A 215 12.71 12.88 20.41
N ASN A 216 13.61 13.79 20.78
CA ASN A 216 14.76 14.17 19.97
C ASN A 216 15.75 13.01 19.81
N GLN A 217 16.00 12.23 20.86
CA GLN A 217 16.83 11.02 20.79
C GLN A 217 16.26 9.98 19.81
N MET A 218 14.93 9.82 19.80
CA MET A 218 14.25 8.89 18.90
C MET A 218 14.35 9.33 17.43
N LEU A 219 14.18 10.62 17.15
CA LEU A 219 14.35 11.20 15.81
C LEU A 219 15.81 11.07 15.35
N GLU A 220 16.78 11.38 16.22
CA GLU A 220 18.21 11.26 15.92
C GLU A 220 18.60 9.79 15.63
N MET A 221 18.11 8.85 16.44
CA MET A 221 18.33 7.43 16.19
C MET A 221 17.72 6.98 14.86
N ALA A 222 16.50 7.44 14.56
CA ALA A 222 15.85 7.12 13.29
C ALA A 222 16.63 7.67 12.09
N ARG A 223 17.16 8.88 12.21
CA ARG A 223 18.02 9.52 11.21
C ARG A 223 19.32 8.74 11.00
N GLN A 224 20.01 8.37 12.09
CA GLN A 224 21.25 7.59 12.04
C GLN A 224 21.02 6.22 11.38
N VAL A 225 20.03 5.47 11.83
CA VAL A 225 19.70 4.15 11.29
C VAL A 225 19.27 4.25 9.83
N PHE A 226 18.52 5.31 9.47
CA PHE A 226 18.13 5.54 8.08
C PHE A 226 19.36 5.75 7.19
N PHE A 227 20.35 6.54 7.64
CA PHE A 227 21.57 6.79 6.87
C PHE A 227 22.42 5.53 6.70
N GLU A 228 22.60 4.75 7.78
CA GLU A 228 23.31 3.47 7.73
C GLU A 228 22.65 2.52 6.72
N GLU A 229 21.34 2.34 6.81
CA GLU A 229 20.60 1.44 5.92
C GLU A 229 20.51 1.96 4.48
N PHE A 230 20.48 3.28 4.28
CA PHE A 230 20.55 3.90 2.96
C PHE A 230 21.84 3.53 2.25
N LEU A 231 22.98 3.60 2.94
CA LEU A 231 24.27 3.18 2.39
C LEU A 231 24.30 1.68 2.10
N LEU A 232 23.77 0.84 2.99
CA LEU A 232 23.68 -0.61 2.81
C LEU A 232 22.75 -1.01 1.66
N CYS A 233 21.75 -0.20 1.34
CA CYS A 233 20.90 -0.37 0.17
C CYS A 233 21.52 0.11 -1.15
N GLY A 234 22.81 0.49 -1.14
CA GLY A 234 23.53 1.02 -2.30
C GLY A 234 23.16 2.45 -2.64
N ALA A 235 22.81 3.26 -1.65
CA ALA A 235 22.35 4.65 -1.76
C ALA A 235 21.13 4.82 -2.69
N ASP A 236 20.29 3.80 -2.77
CA ASP A 236 19.05 3.85 -3.53
C ASP A 236 17.87 4.15 -2.58
N ILE A 237 17.40 5.39 -2.62
CA ILE A 237 16.34 5.90 -1.76
C ILE A 237 14.99 5.19 -1.96
N ASN A 238 14.79 4.51 -3.10
CA ASN A 238 13.57 3.77 -3.37
C ASN A 238 13.52 2.43 -2.61
N LYS A 239 14.66 1.94 -2.13
CA LYS A 239 14.75 0.67 -1.40
C LYS A 239 14.47 0.77 0.09
N ILE A 240 14.47 1.97 0.65
CA ILE A 240 14.31 2.23 2.07
C ILE A 240 13.13 3.16 2.34
N GLN A 241 12.41 2.91 3.44
CA GLN A 241 11.30 3.75 3.87
C GLN A 241 11.21 3.84 5.38
N VAL A 242 11.07 5.07 5.88
CA VAL A 242 10.70 5.30 7.29
C VAL A 242 9.18 5.38 7.38
N LEU A 243 8.59 4.66 8.33
CA LEU A 243 7.14 4.57 8.55
C LEU A 243 6.79 5.04 9.96
N LEU A 244 5.81 5.93 10.05
CA LEU A 244 5.28 6.42 11.31
C LEU A 244 3.75 6.26 11.36
N PRO A 245 3.16 6.13 12.55
CA PRO A 245 1.70 6.11 12.72
C PRO A 245 1.04 7.43 12.34
N MET A 246 1.69 8.57 12.63
CA MET A 246 1.11 9.91 12.51
C MET A 246 1.93 10.83 11.61
N ARG A 247 1.20 11.68 10.86
CA ARG A 247 1.81 12.68 10.00
C ARG A 247 2.30 13.91 10.77
N LYS A 248 1.46 14.41 11.69
CA LYS A 248 1.66 15.65 12.46
C LYS A 248 0.99 15.53 13.83
N LYS A 249 1.08 16.55 14.66
CA LYS A 249 0.51 16.68 16.02
C LYS A 249 1.37 16.05 17.12
N THR A 250 2.45 15.37 16.78
CA THR A 250 3.41 14.82 17.74
C THR A 250 4.81 15.26 17.35
N MET A 251 5.75 15.27 18.28
CA MET A 251 7.15 15.58 17.96
C MET A 251 7.72 14.53 17.02
N VAL A 252 7.48 13.25 17.30
CA VAL A 252 7.88 12.14 16.44
C VAL A 252 6.82 11.96 15.36
N SER A 253 6.95 12.67 14.25
CA SER A 253 5.98 12.70 13.16
C SER A 253 6.65 12.77 11.78
N VAL A 254 5.90 12.43 10.74
CA VAL A 254 6.39 12.46 9.35
C VAL A 254 6.84 13.86 8.96
N ASP A 255 6.06 14.89 9.32
CA ASP A 255 6.36 16.28 8.93
C ASP A 255 7.63 16.80 9.62
N ASN A 256 7.97 16.30 10.82
CA ASN A 256 9.16 16.70 11.55
C ASN A 256 10.43 15.95 11.11
N ILE A 257 10.33 14.66 10.78
CA ILE A 257 11.51 13.86 10.43
C ILE A 257 11.96 14.05 8.98
N ASN A 258 11.04 14.32 8.04
CA ASN A 258 11.39 14.41 6.61
C ASN A 258 12.47 15.46 6.28
N PRO A 259 12.47 16.68 6.85
CA PRO A 259 13.53 17.64 6.61
C PRO A 259 14.91 17.14 7.05
N GLU A 260 14.99 16.44 8.19
CA GLU A 260 16.24 15.88 8.71
C GLU A 260 16.75 14.72 7.84
N LEU A 261 15.85 13.85 7.36
CA LEU A 261 16.21 12.78 6.44
C LEU A 261 16.67 13.33 5.10
N GLN A 262 16.03 14.40 4.59
CA GLN A 262 16.48 15.11 3.39
C GLN A 262 17.90 15.62 3.56
N ASP A 263 18.17 16.37 4.64
CA ASP A 263 19.49 16.94 4.90
C ASP A 263 20.57 15.87 5.09
N THR A 264 20.18 14.68 5.53
CA THR A 264 21.10 13.55 5.73
C THR A 264 21.56 12.93 4.41
N VAL A 265 20.65 12.73 3.44
CA VAL A 265 20.96 12.01 2.20
C VAL A 265 21.03 12.90 0.96
N ASN A 266 20.50 14.09 1.04
CA ASN A 266 20.48 15.08 -0.05
C ASN A 266 20.73 16.49 0.49
N ALA A 267 21.89 16.68 1.14
CA ALA A 267 22.29 17.96 1.72
C ALA A 267 22.38 19.06 0.65
N CYS A 268 21.94 20.25 1.00
CA CYS A 268 22.04 21.41 0.11
C CYS A 268 23.49 21.92 0.02
N LEU A 269 24.13 21.72 -1.13
CA LEU A 269 25.46 22.25 -1.42
C LEU A 269 25.43 23.70 -1.94
N SER A 270 24.27 24.18 -2.40
CA SER A 270 24.05 25.53 -2.90
C SER A 270 22.56 25.88 -2.94
N HIS A 271 22.17 27.01 -2.35
CA HIS A 271 20.79 27.52 -2.38
C HIS A 271 20.22 27.76 -3.79
N LYS A 272 21.07 27.82 -4.82
CA LYS A 272 20.63 27.91 -6.22
C LYS A 272 19.97 26.65 -6.76
N ASN A 273 20.11 25.53 -6.05
CA ASN A 273 19.56 24.22 -6.43
C ASN A 273 18.35 23.82 -5.58
N GLU A 274 17.73 24.78 -4.90
CA GLU A 274 16.52 24.57 -4.11
C GLU A 274 15.35 25.39 -4.65
N MET A 275 14.16 24.84 -4.53
CA MET A 275 12.90 25.54 -4.74
C MET A 275 12.04 25.39 -3.49
N SER A 276 11.54 26.50 -2.96
CA SER A 276 10.75 26.51 -1.73
C SER A 276 9.28 26.78 -2.00
N TYR A 277 8.42 26.03 -1.30
CA TYR A 277 7.00 26.29 -1.16
C TYR A 277 6.61 26.23 0.32
N GLY A 278 6.20 27.34 0.89
CA GLY A 278 6.04 27.47 2.33
C GLY A 278 7.33 27.11 3.09
N MET A 279 7.26 26.16 4.00
CA MET A 279 8.41 25.66 4.76
C MET A 279 9.13 24.49 4.09
N THR A 280 8.57 23.93 3.02
CA THR A 280 9.15 22.80 2.31
C THR A 280 10.16 23.28 1.28
N ARG A 281 11.35 22.68 1.29
CA ARG A 281 12.43 22.96 0.34
C ARG A 281 12.67 21.73 -0.51
N PHE A 282 12.47 21.85 -1.81
CA PHE A 282 12.69 20.76 -2.76
C PHE A 282 14.06 20.89 -3.41
N ARG A 283 14.75 19.75 -3.57
CA ARG A 283 16.07 19.62 -4.19
C ARG A 283 16.04 18.53 -5.26
N LYS A 284 16.89 18.66 -6.26
CA LYS A 284 17.11 17.58 -7.22
C LYS A 284 17.54 16.30 -6.46
N GLY A 285 16.94 15.17 -6.77
CA GLY A 285 17.16 13.89 -6.09
C GLY A 285 16.23 13.63 -4.91
N ASP A 286 15.39 14.59 -4.51
CA ASP A 286 14.43 14.37 -3.43
C ASP A 286 13.40 13.30 -3.79
N LYS A 287 13.10 12.47 -2.80
CA LYS A 287 11.98 11.56 -2.85
C LYS A 287 10.71 12.29 -2.40
N VAL A 288 9.74 12.35 -3.30
CA VAL A 288 8.48 13.10 -3.08
C VAL A 288 7.26 12.23 -3.31
N MET A 289 6.14 12.64 -2.73
CA MET A 289 4.83 12.01 -2.91
C MET A 289 3.81 13.03 -3.38
N GLN A 290 2.99 12.65 -4.36
CA GLN A 290 1.81 13.37 -4.78
C GLN A 290 0.72 13.29 -3.71
N LEU A 291 0.10 14.40 -3.35
CA LEU A 291 -0.87 14.48 -2.26
C LEU A 291 -2.34 14.47 -2.72
N THR A 292 -2.57 14.88 -3.95
CA THR A 292 -3.90 15.03 -4.56
C THR A 292 -3.92 14.38 -5.93
N ASN A 293 -5.09 14.00 -6.42
CA ASN A 293 -5.20 13.53 -7.78
C ASN A 293 -5.09 14.72 -8.74
N ASN A 294 -4.16 14.64 -9.68
CA ASN A 294 -4.03 15.58 -10.79
C ASN A 294 -4.22 14.81 -12.11
N TYR A 295 -5.45 14.86 -12.62
CA TYR A 295 -5.87 14.10 -13.81
C TYR A 295 -5.24 14.63 -15.10
N GLU A 296 -4.90 15.92 -15.17
CA GLU A 296 -4.25 16.52 -16.33
C GLU A 296 -2.81 16.04 -16.48
N LYS A 297 -2.14 15.84 -15.35
CA LYS A 297 -0.72 15.42 -15.28
C LYS A 297 -0.55 13.91 -15.07
N TRP A 298 -1.65 13.17 -14.95
CA TRP A 298 -1.64 11.73 -14.63
C TRP A 298 -0.84 11.37 -13.38
N ALA A 299 -0.83 12.28 -12.38
CA ALA A 299 -0.21 12.09 -11.07
C ALA A 299 -1.29 11.93 -10.01
N PHE A 300 -1.28 10.82 -9.28
CA PHE A 300 -2.35 10.46 -8.35
C PHE A 300 -1.89 10.50 -6.89
N ASN A 301 -2.84 10.71 -6.01
CA ASN A 301 -2.60 10.76 -4.57
C ASN A 301 -1.92 9.46 -4.10
N GLY A 302 -0.73 9.60 -3.51
CA GLY A 302 0.10 8.49 -3.05
C GLY A 302 1.19 8.05 -4.04
N ASP A 303 1.21 8.57 -5.27
CA ASP A 303 2.32 8.32 -6.19
C ASP A 303 3.61 8.86 -5.62
N VAL A 304 4.66 8.04 -5.63
CA VAL A 304 5.99 8.39 -5.14
C VAL A 304 6.95 8.52 -6.31
N GLY A 305 7.67 9.64 -6.35
CA GLY A 305 8.62 9.95 -7.41
C GLY A 305 9.91 10.58 -6.90
N ILE A 306 10.81 10.82 -7.83
CA ILE A 306 12.09 11.49 -7.59
C ILE A 306 12.10 12.80 -8.35
N VAL A 307 12.54 13.87 -7.69
CA VAL A 307 12.78 15.18 -8.33
C VAL A 307 13.99 15.06 -9.26
N ILE A 308 13.75 15.16 -10.55
CA ILE A 308 14.79 14.98 -11.58
C ILE A 308 15.48 16.30 -11.87
N GLU A 309 14.74 17.39 -11.87
CA GLU A 309 15.26 18.71 -12.20
C GLU A 309 14.53 19.80 -11.44
N ILE A 310 15.26 20.85 -11.12
CA ILE A 310 14.74 22.09 -10.55
C ILE A 310 15.28 23.27 -11.36
N ALA A 311 14.39 24.12 -11.82
CA ALA A 311 14.70 25.35 -12.53
C ALA A 311 14.16 26.56 -11.74
N PRO A 312 14.87 27.07 -10.70
CA PRO A 312 14.37 28.12 -9.82
C PRO A 312 14.04 29.43 -10.56
N THR A 313 14.77 29.74 -11.64
CA THR A 313 14.57 30.95 -12.45
C THR A 313 13.27 30.92 -13.24
N SER A 314 12.84 29.77 -13.71
CA SER A 314 11.55 29.57 -14.41
C SER A 314 10.42 29.11 -13.48
N GLY A 315 10.72 28.85 -12.20
CA GLY A 315 9.73 28.35 -11.25
C GLY A 315 9.23 26.93 -11.53
N LYS A 316 10.04 26.09 -12.20
CA LYS A 316 9.62 24.75 -12.63
C LYS A 316 10.39 23.66 -11.90
N LEU A 317 9.68 22.56 -11.60
CA LEU A 317 10.21 21.34 -10.98
C LEU A 317 9.69 20.14 -11.75
N LEU A 318 10.59 19.20 -12.07
CA LEU A 318 10.25 17.94 -12.78
C LEU A 318 10.36 16.76 -11.82
N VAL A 319 9.31 15.92 -11.77
CA VAL A 319 9.26 14.70 -10.98
C VAL A 319 9.07 13.50 -11.90
N ASN A 320 9.87 12.45 -11.70
CA ASN A 320 9.63 11.15 -12.31
C ASN A 320 8.93 10.21 -11.30
N PHE A 321 7.72 9.79 -11.58
CA PHE A 321 6.96 8.82 -10.79
C PHE A 321 7.21 7.37 -11.24
N GLY A 322 8.33 7.12 -11.93
CA GLY A 322 8.74 5.79 -12.40
C GLY A 322 8.07 5.34 -13.69
N GLY A 323 7.61 6.30 -14.51
CA GLY A 323 7.20 6.13 -15.89
C GLY A 323 8.26 6.64 -16.85
N ASP A 324 7.96 6.58 -18.16
CA ASP A 324 8.84 7.10 -19.22
C ASP A 324 8.80 8.64 -19.28
N GLU A 325 7.73 9.25 -18.80
CA GLU A 325 7.53 10.70 -18.82
C GLU A 325 7.74 11.32 -17.44
N ASN A 326 8.31 12.53 -17.42
CA ASN A 326 8.44 13.35 -16.23
C ASN A 326 7.26 14.30 -16.11
N VAL A 327 6.79 14.51 -14.90
CA VAL A 327 5.69 15.43 -14.60
C VAL A 327 6.26 16.79 -14.19
N GLU A 328 5.87 17.84 -14.90
CA GLU A 328 6.27 19.23 -14.61
C GLU A 328 5.30 19.86 -13.61
N TYR A 329 5.84 20.53 -12.60
CA TYR A 329 5.12 21.34 -11.61
C TYR A 329 5.58 22.79 -11.67
N ALA A 330 4.64 23.71 -11.77
CA ALA A 330 4.87 25.13 -11.51
C ALA A 330 5.02 25.36 -10.01
N LYS A 331 5.57 26.50 -9.62
CA LYS A 331 5.81 26.83 -8.21
C LYS A 331 4.54 26.78 -7.36
N GLU A 332 3.42 27.22 -7.91
CA GLU A 332 2.10 27.24 -7.25
C GLU A 332 1.54 25.84 -7.03
N GLU A 333 1.94 24.88 -7.85
CA GLU A 333 1.50 23.49 -7.78
C GLU A 333 2.31 22.63 -6.80
N LEU A 334 3.40 23.17 -6.25
CA LEU A 334 4.26 22.45 -5.29
C LEU A 334 3.53 22.09 -3.99
N GLU A 335 2.37 22.69 -3.72
CA GLU A 335 1.49 22.27 -2.62
C GLU A 335 0.99 20.82 -2.78
N GLN A 336 0.95 20.32 -4.01
CA GLN A 336 0.57 18.95 -4.32
C GLN A 336 1.67 17.94 -3.97
N LEU A 337 2.87 18.41 -3.65
CA LEU A 337 4.03 17.56 -3.37
C LEU A 337 4.46 17.63 -1.90
N ARG A 338 5.00 16.53 -1.40
CA ARG A 338 5.65 16.44 -0.08
C ARG A 338 6.84 15.50 -0.15
N HIS A 339 7.85 15.74 0.70
CA HIS A 339 8.90 14.74 0.92
C HIS A 339 8.34 13.39 1.37
N SER A 340 8.93 12.32 0.88
CA SER A 340 8.50 10.95 1.14
C SER A 340 9.65 10.03 1.59
N TYR A 341 10.67 10.57 2.25
CA TYR A 341 11.69 9.76 2.96
C TYR A 341 11.03 9.02 4.13
N ALA A 342 10.16 9.71 4.84
CA ALA A 342 9.24 9.15 5.79
C ALA A 342 7.79 9.34 5.32
N THR A 343 6.92 8.37 5.61
CA THR A 343 5.48 8.44 5.34
C THR A 343 4.69 7.77 6.44
N THR A 344 3.37 7.96 6.45
CA THR A 344 2.53 7.21 7.39
C THR A 344 2.36 5.76 6.92
N ILE A 345 2.15 4.86 7.88
CA ILE A 345 1.87 3.45 7.58
C ILE A 345 0.67 3.31 6.64
N HIS A 346 -0.38 4.14 6.82
CA HIS A 346 -1.55 4.16 5.91
C HIS A 346 -1.16 4.47 4.47
N LYS A 347 -0.29 5.47 4.26
CA LYS A 347 0.16 5.87 2.91
C LYS A 347 1.12 4.87 2.28
N SER A 348 1.69 3.95 3.05
CA SER A 348 2.55 2.88 2.55
C SER A 348 1.79 1.64 2.08
N GLN A 349 0.45 1.59 2.25
CA GLN A 349 -0.38 0.50 1.72
C GLN A 349 -0.19 0.37 0.21
N GLY A 350 -0.19 -0.86 -0.30
CA GLY A 350 0.15 -1.13 -1.70
C GLY A 350 1.63 -0.98 -2.04
N SER A 351 2.49 -0.49 -1.12
CA SER A 351 3.94 -0.34 -1.34
C SER A 351 4.73 -1.41 -0.61
N GLU A 352 5.97 -1.69 -1.07
CA GLU A 352 6.92 -2.58 -0.40
C GLU A 352 8.35 -2.07 -0.62
N TYR A 353 9.20 -2.23 0.37
CA TYR A 353 10.57 -1.73 0.38
C TYR A 353 11.53 -2.84 0.79
N GLN A 354 12.80 -2.75 0.40
CA GLN A 354 13.81 -3.72 0.87
C GLN A 354 14.01 -3.59 2.37
N THR A 355 14.15 -2.35 2.87
CA THR A 355 14.29 -2.03 4.28
C THR A 355 13.18 -1.09 4.73
N VAL A 356 12.54 -1.41 5.84
CA VAL A 356 11.55 -0.57 6.51
C VAL A 356 12.04 -0.22 7.91
N ILE A 357 11.96 1.05 8.27
CA ILE A 357 12.23 1.55 9.62
C ILE A 357 10.90 2.07 10.17
N MET A 358 10.37 1.44 11.22
CA MET A 358 9.15 1.89 11.89
C MET A 358 9.54 2.64 13.17
N VAL A 359 8.96 3.84 13.37
CA VAL A 359 9.20 4.63 14.60
C VAL A 359 7.90 4.71 15.40
N LEU A 360 7.94 4.22 16.65
CA LEU A 360 6.77 4.04 17.51
C LEU A 360 6.99 4.72 18.87
N THR A 361 6.05 5.55 19.28
CA THR A 361 6.07 6.24 20.58
C THR A 361 4.73 6.15 21.28
N ASN A 362 4.71 6.42 22.60
CA ASN A 362 3.47 6.54 23.36
C ASN A 362 2.58 7.70 22.88
N GLN A 363 3.14 8.75 22.27
CA GLN A 363 2.38 9.82 21.63
C GLN A 363 1.48 9.32 20.48
N HIS A 364 1.78 8.15 19.92
CA HIS A 364 1.01 7.53 18.86
C HIS A 364 -0.15 6.63 19.34
N LYS A 365 -0.41 6.49 20.65
CA LYS A 365 -1.37 5.52 21.21
C LYS A 365 -2.75 5.53 20.53
N LEU A 366 -3.24 6.70 20.14
CA LEU A 366 -4.53 6.80 19.43
C LEU A 366 -4.56 6.07 18.07
N MET A 367 -3.40 5.87 17.47
CA MET A 367 -3.27 5.21 16.16
C MET A 367 -2.69 3.80 16.27
N LEU A 368 -2.05 3.48 17.42
CA LEU A 368 -1.42 2.18 17.59
C LEU A 368 -2.46 1.09 17.74
N GLN A 369 -2.52 0.23 16.76
CA GLN A 369 -3.37 -0.96 16.72
C GLN A 369 -2.69 -2.08 15.95
N ARG A 370 -3.12 -3.29 16.20
CA ARG A 370 -2.54 -4.53 15.68
C ARG A 370 -2.36 -4.53 14.17
N ASN A 371 -3.41 -4.22 13.42
CA ASN A 371 -3.38 -4.18 11.96
C ASN A 371 -2.49 -3.05 11.40
N LEU A 372 -2.32 -1.94 12.13
CA LEU A 372 -1.37 -0.89 11.76
C LEU A 372 0.07 -1.43 11.81
N LEU A 373 0.45 -2.07 12.92
CA LEU A 373 1.78 -2.66 13.10
C LEU A 373 2.04 -3.79 12.09
N TYR A 374 1.04 -4.65 11.90
CA TYR A 374 1.09 -5.70 10.90
C TYR A 374 1.30 -5.13 9.49
N THR A 375 0.52 -4.12 9.10
CA THR A 375 0.63 -3.46 7.79
C THR A 375 2.02 -2.85 7.61
N GLY A 376 2.53 -2.10 8.59
CA GLY A 376 3.84 -1.47 8.52
C GLY A 376 4.97 -2.50 8.40
N LEU A 377 4.96 -3.56 9.22
CA LEU A 377 5.97 -4.60 9.20
C LEU A 377 5.97 -5.37 7.87
N THR A 378 4.80 -5.64 7.33
CA THR A 378 4.64 -6.39 6.07
C THR A 378 5.05 -5.60 4.81
N ARG A 379 5.36 -4.31 4.94
CA ARG A 379 5.99 -3.52 3.84
C ARG A 379 7.45 -3.90 3.61
N ALA A 380 8.11 -4.52 4.60
CA ALA A 380 9.51 -4.92 4.50
C ALA A 380 9.69 -6.20 3.67
N LYS A 381 10.62 -6.15 2.70
CA LYS A 381 11.01 -7.31 1.88
C LYS A 381 12.17 -8.10 2.48
N LYS A 382 13.20 -7.41 2.99
CA LYS A 382 14.44 -8.04 3.46
C LYS A 382 14.76 -7.70 4.89
N LYS A 383 14.49 -6.46 5.32
CA LYS A 383 14.86 -5.98 6.64
C LYS A 383 13.78 -5.08 7.22
N ALA A 384 13.47 -5.30 8.48
CA ALA A 384 12.60 -4.42 9.24
C ALA A 384 13.28 -4.03 10.54
N ILE A 385 13.25 -2.73 10.86
CA ILE A 385 13.79 -2.16 12.07
C ILE A 385 12.67 -1.41 12.77
N ILE A 386 12.41 -1.72 14.02
CA ILE A 386 11.49 -0.95 14.86
C ILE A 386 12.33 -0.14 15.84
N ILE A 387 12.10 1.17 15.88
CA ILE A 387 12.73 2.08 16.83
C ILE A 387 11.62 2.63 17.70
N GLY A 388 11.75 2.55 19.01
CA GLY A 388 10.75 3.15 19.88
C GLY A 388 10.62 2.51 21.24
N ASP A 389 9.53 2.86 21.89
CA ASP A 389 9.20 2.39 23.23
C ASP A 389 8.54 0.99 23.17
N LYS A 390 8.98 0.12 24.08
CA LYS A 390 8.47 -1.25 24.16
C LYS A 390 7.01 -1.32 24.57
N ASP A 391 6.58 -0.44 25.47
CA ASP A 391 5.19 -0.40 25.94
C ASP A 391 4.28 0.11 24.81
N ALA A 392 4.73 1.07 24.01
CA ALA A 392 4.01 1.51 22.81
C ALA A 392 3.86 0.37 21.78
N LEU A 393 4.93 -0.42 21.57
CA LEU A 393 4.87 -1.59 20.69
C LEU A 393 3.90 -2.65 21.21
N ASN A 394 4.01 -3.03 22.47
CA ASN A 394 3.12 -4.02 23.11
C ASN A 394 1.66 -3.56 23.10
N PHE A 395 1.42 -2.29 23.48
CA PHE A 395 0.08 -1.70 23.40
C PHE A 395 -0.52 -1.83 21.99
N GLY A 396 0.26 -1.51 20.95
CA GLY A 396 -0.21 -1.63 19.58
C GLY A 396 -0.52 -3.08 19.16
N ILE A 397 0.26 -4.06 19.65
CA ILE A 397 0.03 -5.49 19.38
C ILE A 397 -1.27 -5.98 20.06
N GLU A 398 -1.53 -5.54 21.27
CA GLU A 398 -2.69 -5.94 22.06
C GLU A 398 -3.99 -5.24 21.60
N ASN A 399 -3.87 -4.01 21.09
CA ASN A 399 -5.01 -3.18 20.72
C ASN A 399 -5.69 -3.65 19.43
N VAL A 400 -6.96 -4.05 19.52
CA VAL A 400 -7.83 -4.48 18.40
C VAL A 400 -9.05 -3.58 18.21
N SER A 401 -9.09 -2.42 18.86
CA SER A 401 -10.31 -1.64 19.14
C SER A 401 -11.04 -1.04 17.92
N ASN A 402 -10.51 -1.11 16.72
CA ASN A 402 -11.11 -0.43 15.55
C ASN A 402 -11.72 -1.35 14.48
N ARG A 403 -12.04 -2.61 14.82
CA ARG A 403 -12.61 -3.55 13.84
C ARG A 403 -14.12 -3.43 13.61
N SER A 404 -14.87 -2.78 14.49
CA SER A 404 -16.32 -2.62 14.26
C SER A 404 -16.60 -1.33 13.48
N ARG A 405 -16.66 -1.46 12.16
CA ARG A 405 -17.19 -0.39 11.31
C ARG A 405 -18.66 -0.65 11.05
N ASN A 406 -19.48 0.42 11.11
CA ASN A 406 -20.90 0.31 10.79
C ASN A 406 -21.06 0.18 9.28
N SER A 407 -21.23 -1.04 8.81
CA SER A 407 -21.57 -1.36 7.42
C SER A 407 -22.70 -2.39 7.40
N ASP A 408 -23.66 -2.24 6.49
CA ASP A 408 -24.76 -3.18 6.31
C ASP A 408 -24.52 -4.13 5.09
N LEU A 409 -23.31 -4.08 4.51
CA LEU A 409 -22.99 -4.86 3.32
C LEU A 409 -23.16 -6.37 3.55
N LYS A 410 -22.62 -6.88 4.67
CA LYS A 410 -22.77 -8.28 5.08
C LYS A 410 -24.24 -8.70 5.13
N GLY A 411 -25.08 -7.91 5.82
CA GLY A 411 -26.52 -8.21 5.95
C GLY A 411 -27.26 -8.18 4.62
N LYS A 412 -26.91 -7.21 3.74
CA LYS A 412 -27.48 -7.14 2.39
C LYS A 412 -27.10 -8.35 1.56
N LEU A 413 -25.82 -8.73 1.51
CA LEU A 413 -25.37 -9.91 0.78
C LEU A 413 -26.12 -11.16 1.22
N GLN A 414 -26.26 -11.40 2.53
CA GLN A 414 -26.99 -12.55 3.07
C GLN A 414 -28.47 -12.53 2.76
N LYS A 415 -29.07 -11.34 2.67
CA LYS A 415 -30.50 -11.19 2.35
C LYS A 415 -30.79 -11.48 0.89
N TYR A 416 -29.94 -11.05 -0.03
CA TYR A 416 -30.17 -11.19 -1.48
C TYR A 416 -29.57 -12.46 -2.09
N ALA A 417 -28.77 -13.23 -1.35
CA ALA A 417 -28.26 -14.54 -1.76
C ALA A 417 -29.28 -15.70 -1.58
N LYS A 418 -30.46 -15.42 -1.01
CA LYS A 418 -31.58 -16.36 -0.83
C LYS A 418 -32.52 -16.31 -2.03
#